data_3a8236d6722823c996887a784fa2a9ea
#
_entry.id   3a8236d6722823c996887a784fa2a9ea
#
_cell.length_a   1.000
_cell.length_b   1.000
_cell.length_c   1.000
_cell.angle_alpha   90.00
_cell.angle_beta   90.00
_cell.angle_gamma   90.00
#
_symmetry.space_group_name_H-M   'P 1'
#
loop_
_entity.id
_entity.type
_entity.pdbx_description
1 polymer ?
#
loop_
_entity_poly.entity_id
_entity_poly.type
_entity_poly.pdbx_seq_one_letter_code
_entity_poly.pdbx_strand_id
1 'polypeptide(L)'
;MILYGRNPVREALRGRRAGAVRDVWGTPGAAREPFLEGVPVRTVNAGEIERRCGSAAHQGLCAEAGPYGYASADELFDRENPLIVALDQVQDPQNLGSICRTAECVGAAGVVIPARRAAEVTPAVCKASAGAVEHLPVVRVRNIADFLGEARRAGCWCYGASAADASPRRAVVSYDAPDYAGSGVVLVLGSEGSGLRPRVAGACDELIALPLAGRVESLGVSAAAAALLYEILQRRGGGVDNAS
;
A
#
# COMPACT_ATOMS: atom_id res chain seq x y z
N MET A 1 2.41 -18.87 -5.64
CA MET A 1 3.26 -17.65 -5.71
C MET A 1 4.49 -17.88 -4.85
N ILE A 2 5.70 -17.57 -5.35
CA ILE A 2 6.92 -17.73 -4.55
C ILE A 2 7.27 -16.38 -3.91
N LEU A 3 7.11 -16.31 -2.61
CA LEU A 3 7.56 -15.18 -1.78
C LEU A 3 9.05 -15.33 -1.48
N TYR A 4 9.77 -14.22 -1.35
CA TYR A 4 11.21 -14.24 -1.05
C TYR A 4 11.65 -13.10 -0.14
N GLY A 5 12.63 -13.38 0.70
CA GLY A 5 13.14 -12.48 1.72
C GLY A 5 12.52 -12.70 3.10
N ARG A 6 13.26 -12.34 4.15
CA ARG A 6 12.88 -12.63 5.54
C ARG A 6 11.53 -12.03 5.93
N ASN A 7 11.33 -10.74 5.70
CA ASN A 7 10.10 -10.06 6.09
C ASN A 7 8.87 -10.56 5.32
N PRO A 8 8.86 -10.66 3.96
CA PRO A 8 7.70 -11.19 3.26
C PRO A 8 7.29 -12.61 3.70
N VAL A 9 8.27 -13.49 3.94
CA VAL A 9 7.97 -14.85 4.42
C VAL A 9 7.45 -14.82 5.86
N ARG A 10 8.06 -14.02 6.75
CA ARG A 10 7.60 -13.86 8.14
C ARG A 10 6.15 -13.36 8.20
N GLU A 11 5.85 -12.30 7.44
CA GLU A 11 4.52 -11.70 7.47
C GLU A 11 3.47 -12.60 6.79
N ALA A 12 3.84 -13.35 5.75
CA ALA A 12 2.94 -14.33 5.14
C ALA A 12 2.56 -15.47 6.10
N LEU A 13 3.48 -15.88 6.99
CA LEU A 13 3.21 -16.89 8.03
C LEU A 13 2.30 -16.37 9.16
N ARG A 14 2.15 -15.05 9.30
CA ARG A 14 1.38 -14.39 10.37
C ARG A 14 0.13 -13.67 9.91
N GLY A 15 0.07 -13.32 8.64
CA GLY A 15 -0.97 -12.49 8.05
C GLY A 15 -2.16 -13.28 7.51
N ARG A 16 -2.94 -12.63 6.67
CA ARG A 16 -4.19 -13.15 6.07
C ARG A 16 -4.01 -14.46 5.28
N ARG A 17 -2.79 -14.76 4.80
CA ARG A 17 -2.47 -15.97 4.04
C ARG A 17 -1.72 -17.04 4.82
N ALA A 18 -1.65 -16.96 6.15
CA ALA A 18 -0.89 -17.91 6.96
C ALA A 18 -1.23 -19.37 6.65
N GLY A 19 -2.51 -19.70 6.52
CA GLY A 19 -2.98 -21.04 6.16
C GLY A 19 -2.73 -21.45 4.69
N ALA A 20 -2.28 -20.54 3.83
CA ALA A 20 -2.00 -20.77 2.42
C ALA A 20 -0.49 -20.92 2.12
N VAL A 21 0.39 -20.77 3.12
CA VAL A 21 1.83 -21.05 2.99
C VAL A 21 2.02 -22.58 3.05
N ARG A 22 2.62 -23.15 2.02
CA ARG A 22 2.75 -24.61 1.85
C ARG A 22 4.14 -25.12 2.18
N ASP A 23 5.15 -24.55 1.54
CA ASP A 23 6.55 -24.96 1.68
C ASP A 23 7.43 -23.75 1.97
N VAL A 24 8.42 -23.94 2.83
CA VAL A 24 9.43 -22.93 3.16
C VAL A 24 10.80 -23.52 2.88
N TRP A 25 11.64 -22.76 2.15
CA TRP A 25 13.03 -23.12 1.87
C TRP A 25 13.96 -22.05 2.44
N GLY A 26 15.00 -22.49 3.14
CA GLY A 26 15.98 -21.60 3.76
C GLY A 26 17.42 -22.09 3.59
N THR A 27 18.36 -21.14 3.50
CA THR A 27 19.78 -21.50 3.72
C THR A 27 19.98 -21.93 5.17
N PRO A 28 21.06 -22.69 5.51
CA PRO A 28 21.32 -23.13 6.89
C PRO A 28 21.28 -21.98 7.93
N GLY A 29 21.72 -20.77 7.54
CA GLY A 29 21.64 -19.59 8.40
C GLY A 29 20.23 -19.03 8.54
N ALA A 30 19.51 -18.87 7.42
CA ALA A 30 18.17 -18.32 7.42
C ALA A 30 17.11 -19.26 8.01
N ALA A 31 17.32 -20.59 7.94
CA ALA A 31 16.43 -21.56 8.55
C ALA A 31 16.43 -21.52 10.10
N ARG A 32 17.37 -20.79 10.71
CA ARG A 32 17.46 -20.60 12.18
C ARG A 32 16.79 -19.32 12.67
N GLU A 33 16.10 -18.59 11.80
CA GLU A 33 15.37 -17.38 12.20
C GLU A 33 14.29 -17.71 13.24
N PRO A 34 14.21 -16.96 14.35
CA PRO A 34 13.30 -17.30 15.46
C PRO A 34 11.82 -17.41 15.05
N PHE A 35 11.39 -16.64 14.03
CA PHE A 35 10.00 -16.70 13.55
C PHE A 35 9.65 -17.97 12.78
N LEU A 36 10.65 -18.83 12.48
CA LEU A 36 10.48 -20.13 11.84
C LEU A 36 10.42 -21.28 12.85
N GLU A 37 10.46 -21.00 14.14
CA GLU A 37 10.31 -22.04 15.16
C GLU A 37 8.96 -22.75 14.98
N GLY A 38 9.01 -24.08 14.89
CA GLY A 38 7.82 -24.89 14.62
C GLY A 38 7.35 -24.94 13.16
N VAL A 39 7.97 -24.16 12.25
CA VAL A 39 7.68 -24.18 10.82
C VAL A 39 8.60 -25.19 10.13
N PRO A 40 8.07 -26.17 9.36
CA PRO A 40 8.90 -27.08 8.57
C PRO A 40 9.67 -26.32 7.48
N VAL A 41 11.02 -26.25 7.60
CA VAL A 41 11.88 -25.58 6.63
C VAL A 41 12.78 -26.59 5.94
N ARG A 42 12.73 -26.60 4.60
CA ARG A 42 13.67 -27.39 3.79
C ARG A 42 14.97 -26.62 3.62
N THR A 43 16.05 -27.12 4.19
CA THR A 43 17.36 -26.50 4.07
C THR A 43 17.96 -26.77 2.69
N VAL A 44 18.29 -25.68 1.98
CA VAL A 44 18.85 -25.68 0.62
C VAL A 44 19.98 -24.66 0.48
N ASN A 45 20.75 -24.69 -0.60
CA ASN A 45 21.74 -23.66 -0.88
C ASN A 45 21.11 -22.39 -1.49
N ALA A 46 21.85 -21.27 -1.47
CA ALA A 46 21.37 -19.98 -1.97
C ALA A 46 20.99 -20.00 -3.46
N GLY A 47 21.75 -20.71 -4.30
CA GLY A 47 21.45 -20.85 -5.73
C GLY A 47 20.14 -21.59 -6.01
N GLU A 48 19.75 -22.52 -5.13
CA GLU A 48 18.45 -23.18 -5.22
C GLU A 48 17.30 -22.21 -4.92
N ILE A 49 17.47 -21.35 -3.90
CA ILE A 49 16.46 -20.32 -3.56
C ILE A 49 16.34 -19.32 -4.70
N GLU A 50 17.47 -18.84 -5.25
CA GLU A 50 17.48 -17.89 -6.36
C GLU A 50 16.77 -18.46 -7.60
N ARG A 51 17.02 -19.72 -7.95
CA ARG A 51 16.31 -20.39 -9.05
C ARG A 51 14.79 -20.49 -8.82
N ARG A 52 14.34 -20.68 -7.56
CA ARG A 52 12.92 -20.76 -7.22
C ARG A 52 12.20 -19.41 -7.30
N CYS A 53 12.82 -18.35 -6.77
CA CYS A 53 12.17 -17.03 -6.70
C CYS A 53 12.57 -16.09 -7.85
N GLY A 54 13.58 -16.43 -8.66
CA GLY A 54 14.05 -15.60 -9.77
C GLY A 54 14.74 -14.29 -9.33
N SER A 55 15.28 -14.24 -8.10
CA SER A 55 15.85 -13.01 -7.55
C SER A 55 17.01 -13.31 -6.59
N ALA A 56 18.11 -12.58 -6.71
CA ALA A 56 19.22 -12.61 -5.76
C ALA A 56 18.89 -11.93 -4.41
N ALA A 57 17.82 -11.13 -4.36
CA ALA A 57 17.42 -10.38 -3.15
C ALA A 57 16.67 -11.23 -2.12
N HIS A 58 16.77 -12.56 -2.19
CA HIS A 58 16.00 -13.49 -1.37
C HIS A 58 16.43 -13.59 0.11
N GLN A 59 17.56 -13.03 0.50
CA GLN A 59 18.05 -13.02 1.90
C GLN A 59 18.14 -14.41 2.53
N GLY A 60 18.36 -15.46 1.70
CA GLY A 60 18.47 -16.84 2.12
C GLY A 60 17.13 -17.54 2.43
N LEU A 61 15.99 -16.94 2.10
CA LEU A 61 14.67 -17.50 2.43
C LEU A 61 13.66 -17.27 1.30
N CYS A 62 12.87 -18.31 0.99
CA CYS A 62 11.68 -18.20 0.17
C CYS A 62 10.59 -19.16 0.65
N ALA A 63 9.35 -18.89 0.27
CA ALA A 63 8.20 -19.72 0.60
C ALA A 63 7.21 -19.80 -0.57
N GLU A 64 6.57 -20.95 -0.73
CA GLU A 64 5.42 -21.09 -1.61
C GLU A 64 4.14 -20.76 -0.85
N ALA A 65 3.43 -19.75 -1.33
CA ALA A 65 2.12 -19.38 -0.83
C ALA A 65 1.07 -19.48 -1.94
N GLY A 66 -0.18 -19.63 -1.57
CA GLY A 66 -1.30 -19.51 -2.49
C GLY A 66 -1.33 -18.18 -3.25
N PRO A 67 -2.24 -17.99 -4.22
CA PRO A 67 -2.43 -16.71 -4.87
C PRO A 67 -2.82 -15.63 -3.84
N TYR A 68 -2.53 -14.37 -4.16
CA TYR A 68 -2.96 -13.27 -3.31
C TYR A 68 -4.49 -13.13 -3.38
N GLY A 69 -5.14 -13.15 -2.22
CA GLY A 69 -6.58 -12.94 -2.08
C GLY A 69 -6.88 -11.44 -1.92
N TYR A 70 -7.42 -10.81 -2.97
CA TYR A 70 -7.91 -9.44 -2.86
C TYR A 70 -9.15 -9.37 -1.98
N ALA A 71 -9.24 -8.31 -1.16
CA ALA A 71 -10.38 -8.04 -0.30
C ALA A 71 -11.58 -7.47 -1.08
N SER A 72 -12.75 -7.48 -0.48
CA SER A 72 -13.91 -6.75 -1.00
C SER A 72 -13.84 -5.27 -0.63
N ALA A 73 -14.51 -4.40 -1.40
CA ALA A 73 -14.55 -2.98 -1.09
C ALA A 73 -15.31 -2.70 0.23
N ASP A 74 -16.29 -3.52 0.55
CA ASP A 74 -17.10 -3.37 1.77
C ASP A 74 -16.26 -3.51 3.03
N GLU A 75 -15.27 -4.40 3.05
CA GLU A 75 -14.34 -4.58 4.19
C GLU A 75 -13.64 -3.27 4.59
N LEU A 76 -13.47 -2.31 3.65
CA LEU A 76 -12.80 -1.05 3.93
C LEU A 76 -13.67 -0.09 4.74
N PHE A 77 -15.00 -0.24 4.66
CA PHE A 77 -15.97 0.62 5.31
C PHE A 77 -16.48 0.08 6.65
N ASP A 78 -16.04 -1.12 7.06
CA ASP A 78 -16.43 -1.72 8.35
C ASP A 78 -15.84 -1.00 9.57
N ARG A 79 -14.82 -0.15 9.35
CA ARG A 79 -14.18 0.66 10.41
C ARG A 79 -14.85 2.02 10.52
N GLU A 80 -14.99 2.50 11.74
CA GLU A 80 -15.38 3.88 11.97
C GLU A 80 -14.29 4.82 11.43
N ASN A 81 -14.70 5.83 10.67
CA ASN A 81 -13.80 6.83 10.07
C ASN A 81 -12.58 6.23 9.36
N PRO A 82 -12.74 5.32 8.38
CA PRO A 82 -11.63 4.62 7.77
C PRO A 82 -10.66 5.57 7.05
N LEU A 83 -9.36 5.26 7.09
CA LEU A 83 -8.36 5.84 6.19
C LEU A 83 -8.11 4.85 5.06
N ILE A 84 -8.41 5.24 3.84
CA ILE A 84 -8.27 4.41 2.64
C ILE A 84 -7.32 5.10 1.66
N VAL A 85 -6.46 4.33 1.00
CA VAL A 85 -5.58 4.84 -0.07
C VAL A 85 -6.08 4.32 -1.41
N ALA A 86 -6.45 5.20 -2.33
CA ALA A 86 -6.86 4.84 -3.68
C ALA A 86 -5.78 5.25 -4.70
N LEU A 87 -5.35 4.30 -5.52
CA LEU A 87 -4.26 4.50 -6.48
C LEU A 87 -4.80 4.56 -7.91
N ASP A 88 -4.59 5.68 -8.58
CA ASP A 88 -5.01 5.87 -9.97
C ASP A 88 -3.88 5.59 -10.95
N GLN A 89 -3.81 4.35 -11.46
CA GLN A 89 -2.81 3.89 -12.43
C GLN A 89 -1.34 3.91 -11.96
N VAL A 90 -1.10 3.62 -10.69
CA VAL A 90 0.25 3.32 -10.20
C VAL A 90 0.67 1.95 -10.74
N GLN A 91 1.65 1.91 -11.64
CA GLN A 91 2.03 0.69 -12.37
C GLN A 91 3.32 0.03 -11.85
N ASP A 92 4.17 0.79 -11.16
CA ASP A 92 5.42 0.25 -10.63
C ASP A 92 5.16 -0.57 -9.35
N PRO A 93 5.57 -1.86 -9.31
CA PRO A 93 5.47 -2.70 -8.13
C PRO A 93 6.21 -2.15 -6.90
N GLN A 94 7.31 -1.39 -7.10
CA GLN A 94 8.05 -0.79 -5.99
C GLN A 94 7.23 0.32 -5.33
N ASN A 95 6.58 1.17 -6.13
CA ASN A 95 5.70 2.21 -5.61
C ASN A 95 4.48 1.62 -4.91
N LEU A 96 3.80 0.64 -5.52
CA LEU A 96 2.69 -0.04 -4.86
C LEU A 96 3.12 -0.65 -3.52
N GLY A 97 4.23 -1.37 -3.49
CA GLY A 97 4.75 -1.98 -2.27
C GLY A 97 5.11 -0.96 -1.19
N SER A 98 5.78 0.12 -1.55
CA SER A 98 6.16 1.20 -0.62
C SER A 98 4.93 1.91 -0.05
N ILE A 99 3.92 2.19 -0.89
CA ILE A 99 2.66 2.80 -0.46
C ILE A 99 1.90 1.85 0.48
N CYS A 100 1.79 0.56 0.14
CA CYS A 100 1.15 -0.44 1.01
C CYS A 100 1.85 -0.53 2.37
N ARG A 101 3.19 -0.45 2.40
CA ARG A 101 3.94 -0.45 3.66
C ARG A 101 3.63 0.77 4.51
N THR A 102 3.62 1.96 3.92
CA THR A 102 3.29 3.19 4.65
C THR A 102 1.82 3.17 5.11
N ALA A 103 0.90 2.75 4.25
CA ALA A 103 -0.52 2.64 4.58
C ALA A 103 -0.77 1.69 5.77
N GLU A 104 -0.07 0.57 5.82
CA GLU A 104 -0.14 -0.37 6.95
C GLU A 104 0.40 0.29 8.23
N CYS A 105 1.56 0.94 8.17
CA CYS A 105 2.18 1.62 9.32
C CYS A 105 1.32 2.72 9.92
N VAL A 106 0.50 3.41 9.12
CA VAL A 106 -0.44 4.45 9.61
C VAL A 106 -1.82 3.89 9.98
N GLY A 107 -2.02 2.58 9.95
CA GLY A 107 -3.27 1.94 10.30
C GLY A 107 -4.40 2.13 9.29
N ALA A 108 -4.09 2.34 8.01
CA ALA A 108 -5.10 2.47 6.98
C ALA A 108 -6.01 1.22 6.91
N ALA A 109 -7.28 1.41 6.55
CA ALA A 109 -8.23 0.33 6.35
C ALA A 109 -7.86 -0.56 5.16
N GLY A 110 -7.21 0.03 4.14
CA GLY A 110 -6.70 -0.72 3.00
C GLY A 110 -6.27 0.16 1.83
N VAL A 111 -5.83 -0.50 0.76
CA VAL A 111 -5.40 0.12 -0.50
C VAL A 111 -6.31 -0.36 -1.63
N VAL A 112 -6.75 0.57 -2.47
CA VAL A 112 -7.61 0.31 -3.63
C VAL A 112 -6.83 0.53 -4.91
N ILE A 113 -6.82 -0.45 -5.79
CA ILE A 113 -6.16 -0.39 -7.10
C ILE A 113 -7.17 -0.68 -8.22
N PRO A 114 -7.01 -0.10 -9.42
CA PRO A 114 -7.86 -0.46 -10.54
C PRO A 114 -7.49 -1.85 -11.07
N ALA A 115 -8.49 -2.58 -11.58
CA ALA A 115 -8.29 -3.91 -12.15
C ALA A 115 -7.47 -3.93 -13.45
N ARG A 116 -7.23 -2.76 -14.05
CA ARG A 116 -6.44 -2.61 -15.29
C ARG A 116 -5.50 -1.42 -15.19
N ARG A 117 -4.34 -1.50 -15.85
CA ARG A 117 -3.32 -0.44 -15.90
C ARG A 117 -2.82 -0.04 -14.52
N ALA A 118 -2.65 -1.02 -13.63
CA ALA A 118 -2.06 -0.86 -12.31
C ALA A 118 -1.18 -2.06 -11.99
N ALA A 119 -0.24 -1.89 -11.08
CA ALA A 119 0.51 -2.99 -10.50
C ALA A 119 -0.46 -3.92 -9.74
N GLU A 120 -0.23 -5.23 -9.88
CA GLU A 120 -0.91 -6.25 -9.08
C GLU A 120 -0.01 -6.68 -7.92
N VAL A 121 -0.61 -7.31 -6.89
CA VAL A 121 0.18 -7.85 -5.78
C VAL A 121 0.94 -9.10 -6.24
N THR A 122 2.20 -8.89 -6.56
CA THR A 122 3.17 -9.89 -7.00
C THR A 122 4.20 -10.17 -5.90
N PRO A 123 5.07 -11.18 -6.03
CA PRO A 123 6.20 -11.37 -5.11
C PRO A 123 7.09 -10.12 -4.97
N ALA A 124 7.24 -9.32 -6.03
CA ALA A 124 7.98 -8.06 -5.98
C ALA A 124 7.29 -7.02 -5.08
N VAL A 125 5.96 -6.91 -5.14
CA VAL A 125 5.17 -6.05 -4.23
C VAL A 125 5.25 -6.55 -2.79
N CYS A 126 5.14 -7.86 -2.54
CA CYS A 126 5.33 -8.43 -1.22
C CYS A 126 6.73 -8.09 -0.67
N LYS A 127 7.75 -8.13 -1.54
CA LYS A 127 9.13 -7.75 -1.17
C LYS A 127 9.27 -6.26 -0.88
N ALA A 128 8.76 -5.40 -1.76
CA ALA A 128 8.84 -3.94 -1.62
C ALA A 128 8.07 -3.44 -0.39
N SER A 129 6.91 -4.05 -0.09
CA SER A 129 6.12 -3.74 1.10
C SER A 129 6.71 -4.32 2.40
N ALA A 130 7.83 -5.04 2.35
CA ALA A 130 8.36 -5.81 3.47
C ALA A 130 7.33 -6.78 4.10
N GLY A 131 6.35 -7.21 3.32
CA GLY A 131 5.28 -8.11 3.76
C GLY A 131 4.02 -7.40 4.28
N ALA A 132 3.95 -6.06 4.31
CA ALA A 132 2.80 -5.32 4.82
C ALA A 132 1.47 -5.69 4.12
N VAL A 133 1.51 -6.08 2.85
CA VAL A 133 0.32 -6.56 2.10
C VAL A 133 -0.30 -7.84 2.67
N GLU A 134 0.37 -8.53 3.58
CA GLU A 134 -0.17 -9.71 4.27
C GLU A 134 -1.14 -9.33 5.40
N HIS A 135 -1.08 -8.08 5.86
CA HIS A 135 -1.93 -7.54 6.93
C HIS A 135 -2.93 -6.52 6.39
N LEU A 136 -2.49 -5.70 5.44
CA LEU A 136 -3.29 -4.64 4.84
C LEU A 136 -4.20 -5.19 3.72
N PRO A 137 -5.53 -4.99 3.79
CA PRO A 137 -6.43 -5.31 2.69
C PRO A 137 -6.07 -4.55 1.41
N VAL A 138 -5.92 -5.27 0.29
CA VAL A 138 -5.82 -4.65 -1.04
C VAL A 138 -7.06 -5.05 -1.83
N VAL A 139 -7.76 -4.05 -2.35
CA VAL A 139 -9.02 -4.20 -3.10
C VAL A 139 -8.80 -3.88 -4.57
N ARG A 140 -9.37 -4.69 -5.45
CA ARG A 140 -9.37 -4.41 -6.90
C ARG A 140 -10.74 -3.92 -7.34
N VAL A 141 -10.80 -2.70 -7.88
CA VAL A 141 -12.04 -2.11 -8.39
C VAL A 141 -11.98 -1.94 -9.90
N ARG A 142 -13.15 -1.95 -10.54
CA ARG A 142 -13.24 -1.69 -11.98
C ARG A 142 -12.80 -0.26 -12.32
N ASN A 143 -13.15 0.70 -11.48
CA ASN A 143 -12.93 2.13 -11.73
C ASN A 143 -12.78 2.88 -10.40
N ILE A 144 -11.70 3.64 -10.26
CA ILE A 144 -11.45 4.44 -9.06
C ILE A 144 -12.53 5.52 -8.85
N ALA A 145 -12.94 6.23 -9.91
CA ALA A 145 -13.96 7.27 -9.76
C ALA A 145 -15.32 6.73 -9.28
N ASP A 146 -15.69 5.51 -9.69
CA ASP A 146 -16.92 4.87 -9.23
C ASP A 146 -16.78 4.46 -7.75
N PHE A 147 -15.63 3.92 -7.35
CA PHE A 147 -15.30 3.62 -5.94
C PHE A 147 -15.34 4.88 -5.06
N LEU A 148 -14.85 6.04 -5.53
CA LEU A 148 -14.94 7.29 -4.77
C LEU A 148 -16.41 7.70 -4.53
N GLY A 149 -17.30 7.43 -5.50
CA GLY A 149 -18.74 7.61 -5.32
C GLY A 149 -19.34 6.69 -4.25
N GLU A 150 -18.84 5.46 -4.12
CA GLU A 150 -19.23 4.52 -3.06
C GLU A 150 -18.71 4.97 -1.70
N ALA A 151 -17.44 5.35 -1.62
CA ALA A 151 -16.80 5.87 -0.42
C ALA A 151 -17.52 7.12 0.13
N ARG A 152 -17.92 8.03 -0.75
CA ARG A 152 -18.67 9.21 -0.37
C ARG A 152 -20.05 8.87 0.23
N ARG A 153 -20.76 7.88 -0.34
CA ARG A 153 -22.02 7.37 0.22
C ARG A 153 -21.83 6.70 1.58
N ALA A 154 -20.65 6.15 1.83
CA ALA A 154 -20.26 5.60 3.12
C ALA A 154 -19.73 6.66 4.11
N GLY A 155 -19.81 7.95 3.79
CA GLY A 155 -19.43 9.06 4.68
C GLY A 155 -17.95 9.43 4.63
N CYS A 156 -17.20 8.99 3.61
CA CYS A 156 -15.79 9.37 3.44
C CYS A 156 -15.64 10.65 2.61
N TRP A 157 -14.66 11.48 2.97
CA TRP A 157 -14.15 12.54 2.12
C TRP A 157 -12.99 12.06 1.25
N CYS A 158 -13.00 12.43 -0.02
CA CYS A 158 -12.04 12.01 -1.00
C CYS A 158 -11.08 13.14 -1.36
N TYR A 159 -9.82 13.02 -0.98
CA TYR A 159 -8.77 14.01 -1.23
C TYR A 159 -7.82 13.52 -2.33
N GLY A 160 -7.77 14.24 -3.45
CA GLY A 160 -6.88 13.92 -4.57
C GLY A 160 -5.55 14.64 -4.45
N ALA A 161 -4.44 13.91 -4.37
CA ALA A 161 -3.11 14.50 -4.41
C ALA A 161 -2.79 15.01 -5.83
N SER A 162 -2.43 16.28 -5.95
CA SER A 162 -2.17 16.97 -7.20
C SER A 162 -0.96 17.90 -7.07
N ALA A 163 -0.35 18.29 -8.17
CA ALA A 163 0.55 19.45 -8.15
C ALA A 163 -0.25 20.74 -7.98
N ALA A 164 0.35 21.76 -7.36
CA ALA A 164 -0.35 23.00 -7.00
C ALA A 164 -0.96 23.72 -8.21
N ASP A 165 -0.37 23.58 -9.39
CA ASP A 165 -0.76 24.22 -10.65
C ASP A 165 -1.41 23.29 -11.68
N ALA A 166 -1.63 22.02 -11.30
CA ALA A 166 -2.08 20.99 -12.25
C ALA A 166 -3.53 21.12 -12.74
N SER A 167 -4.35 22.01 -12.15
CA SER A 167 -5.76 22.12 -12.54
C SER A 167 -6.21 23.57 -12.73
N PRO A 168 -6.35 24.05 -13.97
CA PRO A 168 -6.90 25.39 -14.23
C PRO A 168 -8.40 25.52 -13.90
N ARG A 169 -9.09 24.41 -13.63
CA ARG A 169 -10.55 24.36 -13.44
C ARG A 169 -10.98 24.11 -11.99
N ARG A 170 -10.05 23.79 -11.10
CA ARG A 170 -10.39 23.43 -9.71
C ARG A 170 -9.31 23.94 -8.77
N ALA A 171 -9.73 24.58 -7.68
CA ALA A 171 -8.80 25.03 -6.65
C ALA A 171 -8.07 23.82 -6.03
N VAL A 172 -6.78 23.98 -5.83
CA VAL A 172 -5.95 23.04 -5.09
C VAL A 172 -5.60 23.71 -3.78
N VAL A 173 -5.90 23.07 -2.66
CA VAL A 173 -5.60 23.59 -1.33
C VAL A 173 -4.29 23.00 -0.80
N SER A 174 -3.71 23.64 0.22
CA SER A 174 -2.56 23.07 0.92
C SER A 174 -2.95 21.76 1.60
N TYR A 175 -2.05 20.79 1.61
CA TYR A 175 -2.27 19.45 2.16
C TYR A 175 -2.67 19.43 3.65
N ASP A 176 -2.33 20.50 4.38
CA ASP A 176 -2.60 20.70 5.80
C ASP A 176 -3.86 21.54 6.08
N ALA A 177 -4.56 22.00 5.03
CA ALA A 177 -5.77 22.81 5.17
C ALA A 177 -7.03 22.01 5.55
N PRO A 178 -7.26 20.77 5.04
CA PRO A 178 -8.46 20.01 5.35
C PRO A 178 -8.52 19.54 6.80
N ASP A 179 -9.73 19.40 7.33
CA ASP A 179 -9.97 18.64 8.57
C ASP A 179 -10.10 17.15 8.24
N TYR A 180 -9.08 16.38 8.62
CA TYR A 180 -9.06 14.94 8.40
C TYR A 180 -9.69 14.13 9.56
N ALA A 181 -10.09 14.77 10.67
CA ALA A 181 -10.51 14.07 11.89
C ALA A 181 -11.99 13.67 11.88
N GLY A 182 -12.84 14.47 11.25
CA GLY A 182 -14.31 14.38 11.42
C GLY A 182 -14.99 13.26 10.64
N SER A 183 -14.31 12.55 9.72
CA SER A 183 -14.94 11.57 8.83
C SER A 183 -13.94 10.50 8.33
N GLY A 184 -14.45 9.50 7.61
CA GLY A 184 -13.61 8.63 6.80
C GLY A 184 -12.85 9.44 5.74
N VAL A 185 -11.63 9.04 5.41
CA VAL A 185 -10.78 9.71 4.41
C VAL A 185 -10.35 8.72 3.35
N VAL A 186 -10.50 9.10 2.08
CA VAL A 186 -9.88 8.44 0.95
C VAL A 186 -8.80 9.35 0.37
N LEU A 187 -7.53 9.00 0.57
CA LEU A 187 -6.40 9.65 -0.10
C LEU A 187 -6.22 9.04 -1.48
N VAL A 188 -6.35 9.87 -2.52
CA VAL A 188 -6.26 9.44 -3.92
C VAL A 188 -4.94 9.92 -4.52
N LEU A 189 -4.13 8.96 -4.99
CA LEU A 189 -2.80 9.22 -5.56
C LEU A 189 -2.80 8.82 -7.04
N GLY A 190 -2.30 9.70 -7.89
CA GLY A 190 -2.17 9.47 -9.33
C GLY A 190 -0.87 8.79 -9.72
N SER A 191 -0.74 8.47 -11.01
CA SER A 191 0.49 7.93 -11.58
C SER A 191 1.59 8.98 -11.66
N GLU A 192 2.85 8.51 -11.69
CA GLU A 192 4.01 9.38 -11.92
C GLU A 192 3.93 10.04 -13.29
N GLY A 193 4.17 11.32 -13.35
CA GLY A 193 4.18 12.15 -14.57
C GLY A 193 2.79 12.65 -15.00
N SER A 194 1.74 11.82 -15.04
CA SER A 194 0.40 12.26 -15.50
C SER A 194 -0.56 12.63 -14.35
N GLY A 195 -0.21 12.30 -13.10
CA GLY A 195 -1.05 12.59 -11.95
C GLY A 195 -2.39 11.85 -11.98
N LEU A 196 -3.43 12.47 -11.46
CA LEU A 196 -4.79 11.95 -11.46
C LEU A 196 -5.45 12.12 -12.82
N ARG A 197 -6.13 11.08 -13.31
CA ARG A 197 -6.98 11.22 -14.49
C ARG A 197 -8.11 12.24 -14.24
N PRO A 198 -8.54 13.01 -15.28
CA PRO A 198 -9.55 14.07 -15.11
C PRO A 198 -10.85 13.57 -14.46
N ARG A 199 -11.33 12.36 -14.79
CA ARG A 199 -12.53 11.76 -14.20
C ARG A 199 -12.33 11.44 -12.71
N VAL A 200 -11.14 10.99 -12.32
CA VAL A 200 -10.81 10.67 -10.93
C VAL A 200 -10.64 11.95 -10.11
N ALA A 201 -9.89 12.93 -10.63
CA ALA A 201 -9.77 14.25 -10.03
C ALA A 201 -11.14 14.93 -9.85
N GLY A 202 -12.04 14.84 -10.84
CA GLY A 202 -13.41 15.33 -10.77
C GLY A 202 -14.30 14.60 -9.75
N ALA A 203 -13.97 13.38 -9.38
CA ALA A 203 -14.68 12.59 -8.38
C ALA A 203 -14.16 12.82 -6.94
N CYS A 204 -13.01 13.45 -6.75
CA CYS A 204 -12.54 13.85 -5.42
C CYS A 204 -13.39 15.01 -4.88
N ASP A 205 -13.51 15.17 -3.57
CA ASP A 205 -14.16 16.32 -2.94
C ASP A 205 -13.25 17.52 -2.96
N GLU A 206 -11.95 17.33 -2.67
CA GLU A 206 -10.91 18.35 -2.77
C GLU A 206 -9.65 17.83 -3.46
N LEU A 207 -8.89 18.74 -4.05
CA LEU A 207 -7.53 18.49 -4.49
C LEU A 207 -6.56 19.14 -3.51
N ILE A 208 -5.54 18.37 -3.08
CA ILE A 208 -4.54 18.80 -2.10
C ILE A 208 -3.14 18.76 -2.71
N ALA A 209 -2.28 19.68 -2.34
CA ALA A 209 -0.89 19.71 -2.79
C ALA A 209 0.11 19.82 -1.64
N LEU A 210 1.21 19.07 -1.77
CA LEU A 210 2.41 19.28 -0.96
C LEU A 210 3.21 20.47 -1.52
N PRO A 211 3.76 21.33 -0.66
CA PRO A 211 4.61 22.44 -1.11
C PRO A 211 5.93 21.91 -1.66
N LEU A 212 6.35 22.41 -2.80
CA LEU A 212 7.64 22.12 -3.41
C LEU A 212 8.46 23.42 -3.50
N ALA A 213 9.49 23.55 -2.67
CA ALA A 213 10.37 24.72 -2.64
C ALA A 213 11.59 24.60 -3.56
N GLY A 214 11.81 23.44 -4.15
CA GLY A 214 12.94 23.12 -5.00
C GLY A 214 12.65 23.35 -6.48
N ARG A 215 13.56 22.86 -7.34
CA ARG A 215 13.44 22.93 -8.80
C ARG A 215 12.81 21.68 -9.42
N VAL A 216 12.64 20.64 -8.64
CA VAL A 216 12.05 19.36 -9.07
C VAL A 216 10.54 19.45 -8.91
N GLU A 217 9.79 19.06 -9.94
CA GLU A 217 8.33 19.25 -10.02
C GLU A 217 7.52 18.20 -9.27
N SER A 218 8.14 17.13 -8.74
CA SER A 218 7.44 16.08 -7.97
C SER A 218 8.36 15.36 -7.00
N LEU A 219 7.76 14.82 -5.91
CA LEU A 219 8.44 13.96 -4.93
C LEU A 219 8.47 12.47 -5.34
N GLY A 220 7.75 12.10 -6.38
CA GLY A 220 7.39 10.70 -6.63
C GLY A 220 6.22 10.23 -5.75
N VAL A 221 5.40 9.32 -6.28
CA VAL A 221 4.11 8.95 -5.67
C VAL A 221 4.24 8.31 -4.30
N SER A 222 5.26 7.48 -4.08
CA SER A 222 5.45 6.81 -2.78
C SER A 222 5.91 7.76 -1.67
N ALA A 223 6.75 8.76 -1.99
CA ALA A 223 7.17 9.77 -1.03
C ALA A 223 6.02 10.74 -0.71
N ALA A 224 5.27 11.18 -1.71
CA ALA A 224 4.07 11.99 -1.51
C ALA A 224 3.03 11.25 -0.65
N ALA A 225 2.82 9.96 -0.91
CA ALA A 225 1.94 9.11 -0.10
C ALA A 225 2.37 9.10 1.38
N ALA A 226 3.68 8.94 1.64
CA ALA A 226 4.20 8.91 3.01
C ALA A 226 3.95 10.24 3.74
N ALA A 227 4.27 11.37 3.11
CA ALA A 227 4.06 12.69 3.69
C ALA A 227 2.58 12.95 4.02
N LEU A 228 1.68 12.67 3.06
CA LEU A 228 0.25 12.89 3.22
C LEU A 228 -0.39 11.95 4.25
N LEU A 229 0.00 10.68 4.26
CA LEU A 229 -0.55 9.69 5.20
C LEU A 229 -0.14 10.00 6.65
N TYR A 230 1.09 10.45 6.88
CA TYR A 230 1.53 10.84 8.22
C TYR A 230 0.90 12.16 8.69
N GLU A 231 0.66 13.12 7.78
CA GLU A 231 -0.13 14.32 8.11
C GLU A 231 -1.56 13.93 8.53
N ILE A 232 -2.23 13.08 7.75
CA ILE A 232 -3.58 12.60 8.09
C ILE A 232 -3.57 11.86 9.43
N LEU A 233 -2.58 10.99 9.69
CA LEU A 233 -2.44 10.29 10.97
C LEU A 233 -2.31 11.28 12.14
N GLN A 234 -1.43 12.27 12.00
CA GLN A 234 -1.18 13.29 13.03
C GLN A 234 -2.45 14.10 13.33
N ARG A 235 -3.17 14.55 12.31
CA ARG A 235 -4.43 15.29 12.44
C ARG A 235 -5.54 14.48 13.10
N ARG A 236 -5.51 13.17 12.97
CA ARG A 236 -6.44 12.23 13.62
C ARG A 236 -6.06 11.87 15.06
N GLY A 237 -5.07 12.52 15.63
CA GLY A 237 -4.61 12.24 16.99
C GLY A 237 -3.75 10.99 17.12
N GLY A 238 -3.29 10.42 15.99
CA GLY A 238 -2.33 9.33 15.95
C GLY A 238 -0.92 9.84 16.28
N GLY A 239 -0.67 10.21 17.52
CA GLY A 239 0.68 10.49 18.04
C GLY A 239 1.36 9.20 18.48
N VAL A 240 2.70 9.20 18.55
CA VAL A 240 3.43 8.24 19.37
C VAL A 240 3.05 8.58 20.80
N ASP A 241 2.22 7.76 21.44
CA ASP A 241 2.07 7.82 22.88
C ASP A 241 3.44 7.61 23.47
N ASN A 242 4.07 8.69 23.95
CA ASN A 242 5.21 8.61 24.84
C ASN A 242 4.72 7.98 26.14
N ALA A 243 4.50 6.66 26.10
CA ALA A 243 4.34 5.86 27.29
C ALA A 243 5.69 5.95 28.02
N SER A 244 5.69 6.77 29.05
CA SER A 244 6.73 6.95 30.07
C SER A 244 7.01 5.64 30.77
#